data_6d0415b9361c70fc341580fe7cd50ebc
#
_entry.id   6d0415b9361c70fc341580fe7cd50ebc
#
_cell.length_a   1.000
_cell.length_b   1.000
_cell.length_c   1.000
_cell.angle_alpha   90.00
_cell.angle_beta   90.00
_cell.angle_gamma   90.00
#
_symmetry.space_group_name_H-M   'P 1'
#
loop_
_entity.id
_entity.type
_entity.pdbx_description
1 polymer ?
#
loop_
_entity_poly.entity_id
_entity_poly.type
_entity_poly.pdbx_seq_one_letter_code
_entity_poly.pdbx_strand_id
1 'polypeptide(L)'
;MIVAVTSSEAQLRLSGELLKSLDGALMQTHLSESPAEIALVSQQFPNAKDYTDVYDQYGLLGPRSLFAHGIHLSERECARLSETGSTVVHCPTSNTFLGSGLMRMSYMRREDRPVHIGVATDVGGGTSYSMLATLGETYKVQMLAGYKPSAFELFHLATRMNAERLGIGHEVGSLESGKYADLVVLDPCATPVLASRHEISLSLEEVLFSLAILGDDRAVSATYIAGRKVHER
;
A
#
# COMPACT_ATOMS: atom_id res chain seq x y z
N MET A 1 -8.08 9.83 10.20
CA MET A 1 -6.93 10.16 9.33
C MET A 1 -6.48 11.57 9.64
N ILE A 2 -5.19 11.79 9.83
CA ILE A 2 -4.59 13.08 10.16
C ILE A 2 -3.64 13.40 9.02
N VAL A 3 -3.78 14.57 8.42
CA VAL A 3 -2.87 15.04 7.37
C VAL A 3 -2.22 16.32 7.89
N ALA A 4 -0.90 16.42 7.87
CA ALA A 4 -0.20 17.57 8.43
C ALA A 4 -0.70 18.90 7.85
N VAL A 5 -0.95 18.95 6.56
CA VAL A 5 -1.48 20.14 5.84
C VAL A 5 -2.79 20.68 6.44
N THR A 6 -3.63 19.81 6.99
CA THR A 6 -4.95 20.17 7.52
C THR A 6 -5.06 20.00 9.03
N SER A 7 -3.93 19.76 9.71
CA SER A 7 -3.90 19.51 11.15
C SER A 7 -3.12 20.58 11.90
N SER A 8 -3.62 20.99 13.04
CA SER A 8 -2.87 21.82 13.98
C SER A 8 -1.84 21.00 14.76
N GLU A 9 -0.82 21.65 15.31
CA GLU A 9 0.16 21.02 16.20
C GLU A 9 -0.52 20.31 17.39
N ALA A 10 -1.60 20.88 17.94
CA ALA A 10 -2.36 20.27 19.03
C ALA A 10 -3.00 18.93 18.60
N GLN A 11 -3.52 18.87 17.38
CA GLN A 11 -4.09 17.62 16.82
C GLN A 11 -3.01 16.56 16.57
N LEU A 12 -1.86 16.95 16.04
CA LEU A 12 -0.72 16.04 15.84
C LEU A 12 -0.22 15.48 17.18
N ARG A 13 -0.07 16.34 18.19
CA ARG A 13 0.33 15.96 19.55
C ARG A 13 -0.65 14.96 20.16
N LEU A 14 -1.94 15.29 20.18
CA LEU A 14 -2.99 14.40 20.69
C LEU A 14 -2.97 13.03 19.99
N SER A 15 -2.74 13.03 18.68
CA SER A 15 -2.68 11.78 17.91
C SER A 15 -1.48 10.91 18.29
N GLY A 16 -0.32 11.52 18.57
CA GLY A 16 0.85 10.81 19.08
C GLY A 16 0.59 10.23 20.48
N GLU A 17 -0.05 10.99 21.36
CA GLU A 17 -0.46 10.52 22.68
C GLU A 17 -1.45 9.34 22.59
N LEU A 18 -2.45 9.43 21.72
CA LEU A 18 -3.41 8.34 21.48
C LEU A 18 -2.72 7.10 20.91
N LEU A 19 -1.86 7.25 19.90
CA LEU A 19 -1.12 6.12 19.33
C LEU A 19 -0.25 5.40 20.36
N LYS A 20 0.33 6.17 21.29
CA LYS A 20 1.14 5.63 22.39
C LYS A 20 0.29 4.94 23.46
N SER A 21 -0.90 5.48 23.78
CA SER A 21 -1.72 5.00 24.89
C SER A 21 -2.66 3.85 24.53
N LEU A 22 -2.96 3.65 23.24
CA LEU A 22 -3.89 2.63 22.76
C LEU A 22 -3.12 1.46 22.14
N ASP A 23 -3.11 0.33 22.82
CA ASP A 23 -2.54 -0.91 22.28
C ASP A 23 -3.29 -1.35 21.03
N GLY A 24 -2.54 -1.76 20.00
CA GLY A 24 -3.11 -2.20 18.72
C GLY A 24 -3.64 -1.10 17.81
N ALA A 25 -3.67 0.17 18.26
CA ALA A 25 -4.07 1.27 17.39
C ALA A 25 -3.07 1.47 16.25
N LEU A 26 -3.57 1.68 15.04
CA LEU A 26 -2.81 2.05 13.87
C LEU A 26 -3.01 3.53 13.55
N MET A 27 -1.96 4.19 13.10
CA MET A 27 -2.02 5.54 12.55
C MET A 27 -1.91 5.46 11.02
N GLN A 28 -2.75 6.22 10.33
CA GLN A 28 -2.71 6.35 8.88
C GLN A 28 -2.79 7.82 8.48
N THR A 29 -1.92 8.22 7.55
CA THR A 29 -1.90 9.58 6.99
C THR A 29 -1.28 9.61 5.60
N HIS A 30 -1.27 10.80 4.96
CA HIS A 30 -0.55 11.07 3.71
C HIS A 30 0.87 11.57 4.01
N LEU A 31 1.79 11.34 3.08
CA LEU A 31 3.19 11.79 3.18
C LEU A 31 3.78 12.02 1.80
N SER A 32 4.27 13.23 1.58
CA SER A 32 5.08 13.61 0.40
C SER A 32 4.48 13.14 -0.93
N GLU A 33 3.18 13.41 -1.09
CA GLU A 33 2.43 13.01 -2.29
C GLU A 33 2.77 13.92 -3.48
N SER A 34 2.85 15.24 -3.27
CA SER A 34 3.14 16.19 -4.34
C SER A 34 4.11 17.29 -3.89
N PRO A 35 4.85 17.90 -4.83
CA PRO A 35 5.73 19.03 -4.52
C PRO A 35 4.99 20.24 -3.90
N ALA A 36 3.75 20.48 -4.33
CA ALA A 36 2.93 21.58 -3.79
C ALA A 36 2.55 21.35 -2.33
N GLU A 37 2.17 20.11 -1.99
CA GLU A 37 1.89 19.69 -0.62
C GLU A 37 3.12 19.83 0.27
N ILE A 38 4.28 19.36 -0.17
CA ILE A 38 5.55 19.46 0.57
C ILE A 38 5.90 20.92 0.85
N ALA A 39 5.75 21.79 -0.15
CA ALA A 39 6.02 23.22 -0.01
C ALA A 39 5.08 23.86 1.03
N LEU A 40 3.80 23.48 1.04
CA LEU A 40 2.83 23.98 2.01
C LEU A 40 3.14 23.52 3.43
N VAL A 41 3.49 22.23 3.60
CA VAL A 41 3.91 21.70 4.91
C VAL A 41 5.16 22.40 5.43
N SER A 42 6.15 22.64 4.56
CA SER A 42 7.37 23.38 4.93
C SER A 42 7.08 24.82 5.41
N GLN A 43 6.05 25.46 4.85
CA GLN A 43 5.60 26.79 5.33
C GLN A 43 4.87 26.72 6.67
N GLN A 44 4.05 25.70 6.87
CA GLN A 44 3.28 25.53 8.11
C GLN A 44 4.14 25.06 9.30
N PHE A 45 5.19 24.27 9.01
CA PHE A 45 6.10 23.69 10.01
C PHE A 45 7.56 24.07 9.72
N PRO A 46 7.92 25.36 9.84
CA PRO A 46 9.26 25.84 9.42
C PRO A 46 10.42 25.32 10.27
N ASN A 47 10.14 24.73 11.42
CA ASN A 47 11.13 24.13 12.32
C ASN A 47 11.39 22.64 12.03
N ALA A 48 10.57 22.01 11.19
CA ALA A 48 10.77 20.63 10.78
C ALA A 48 11.84 20.55 9.68
N LYS A 49 12.65 19.49 9.71
CA LYS A 49 13.71 19.25 8.69
C LYS A 49 13.11 18.94 7.32
N ASP A 50 11.98 18.24 7.30
CA ASP A 50 11.19 17.84 6.15
C ASP A 50 9.80 17.35 6.59
N TYR A 51 9.00 16.84 5.64
CA TYR A 51 7.63 16.42 5.92
C TYR A 51 7.56 15.23 6.91
N THR A 52 8.45 14.26 6.77
CA THR A 52 8.53 13.10 7.70
C THR A 52 8.88 13.57 9.13
N ASP A 53 9.76 14.56 9.27
CA ASP A 53 10.16 15.12 10.57
C ASP A 53 8.98 15.77 11.30
N VAL A 54 7.99 16.33 10.58
CA VAL A 54 6.76 16.84 11.22
C VAL A 54 6.09 15.73 12.01
N TYR A 55 5.89 14.56 11.43
CA TYR A 55 5.27 13.43 12.13
C TYR A 55 6.17 12.85 13.23
N ASP A 56 7.49 12.81 13.00
CA ASP A 56 8.47 12.31 13.97
C ASP A 56 8.46 13.12 15.27
N GLN A 57 8.40 14.45 15.19
CA GLN A 57 8.35 15.35 16.34
C GLN A 57 7.15 15.11 17.27
N TYR A 58 6.07 14.54 16.75
CA TYR A 58 4.86 14.20 17.52
C TYR A 58 4.76 12.70 17.87
N GLY A 59 5.82 11.91 17.62
CA GLY A 59 5.83 10.48 17.96
C GLY A 59 4.89 9.65 17.09
N LEU A 60 4.65 10.07 15.85
CA LEU A 60 3.76 9.42 14.89
C LEU A 60 4.49 8.48 13.93
N LEU A 61 5.82 8.28 14.07
CA LEU A 61 6.56 7.25 13.35
C LEU A 61 6.63 5.97 14.17
N GLY A 62 6.66 4.84 13.50
CA GLY A 62 6.78 3.53 14.13
C GLY A 62 6.14 2.39 13.34
N PRO A 63 6.22 1.15 13.84
CA PRO A 63 5.70 -0.02 13.12
C PRO A 63 4.16 -0.05 12.99
N ARG A 64 3.46 0.81 13.73
CA ARG A 64 2.00 0.98 13.66
C ARG A 64 1.58 2.18 12.81
N SER A 65 2.50 2.76 12.03
CA SER A 65 2.27 3.97 11.26
C SER A 65 2.34 3.70 9.76
N LEU A 66 1.29 4.09 9.06
CA LEU A 66 1.07 3.87 7.63
C LEU A 66 1.01 5.23 6.93
N PHE A 67 1.92 5.46 6.00
CA PHE A 67 2.06 6.71 5.25
C PHE A 67 1.72 6.48 3.78
N ALA A 68 0.57 6.97 3.33
CA ALA A 68 0.17 6.87 1.94
C ALA A 68 1.07 7.71 1.02
N HIS A 69 1.22 7.26 -0.21
CA HIS A 69 1.95 7.84 -1.34
C HIS A 69 3.47 7.77 -1.21
N GLY A 70 4.13 8.62 -0.43
CA GLY A 70 5.59 8.62 -0.25
C GLY A 70 6.38 8.76 -1.56
N ILE A 71 5.87 9.56 -2.51
CA ILE A 71 6.42 9.66 -3.88
C ILE A 71 7.74 10.43 -3.89
N HIS A 72 7.77 11.55 -3.16
CA HIS A 72 8.86 12.53 -3.21
C HIS A 72 9.74 12.51 -1.95
N LEU A 73 9.94 11.32 -1.37
CA LEU A 73 10.78 11.16 -0.18
C LEU A 73 12.27 11.35 -0.49
N SER A 74 12.93 12.11 0.36
CA SER A 74 14.39 12.26 0.37
C SER A 74 15.06 11.03 0.99
N GLU A 75 16.41 10.94 0.83
CA GLU A 75 17.21 9.88 1.46
C GLU A 75 17.08 9.88 2.98
N ARG A 76 17.09 11.07 3.63
CA ARG A 76 16.91 11.19 5.07
C ARG A 76 15.56 10.66 5.54
N GLU A 77 14.48 11.01 4.82
CA GLU A 77 13.14 10.55 5.15
C GLU A 77 13.01 9.03 5.02
N CYS A 78 13.53 8.47 3.94
CA CYS A 78 13.58 7.01 3.76
C CYS A 78 14.38 6.31 4.87
N ALA A 79 15.55 6.85 5.24
CA ALA A 79 16.36 6.31 6.34
C ALA A 79 15.56 6.33 7.66
N ARG A 80 14.90 7.45 7.97
CA ARG A 80 14.12 7.58 9.19
C ARG A 80 12.89 6.65 9.23
N LEU A 81 12.18 6.50 8.10
CA LEU A 81 11.07 5.55 7.98
C LEU A 81 11.54 4.09 8.15
N SER A 82 12.71 3.76 7.60
CA SER A 82 13.34 2.45 7.79
C SER A 82 13.71 2.19 9.25
N GLU A 83 14.41 3.13 9.91
CA GLU A 83 14.82 3.03 11.32
C GLU A 83 13.63 2.83 12.26
N THR A 84 12.52 3.50 12.01
CA THR A 84 11.32 3.42 12.85
C THR A 84 10.42 2.22 12.52
N GLY A 85 10.67 1.52 11.42
CA GLY A 85 9.80 0.44 10.94
C GLY A 85 8.45 0.93 10.43
N SER A 86 8.35 2.22 10.06
CA SER A 86 7.16 2.80 9.47
C SER A 86 6.89 2.23 8.07
N THR A 87 5.64 2.17 7.66
CA THR A 87 5.24 1.64 6.35
C THR A 87 4.82 2.76 5.40
N VAL A 88 5.37 2.75 4.19
CA VAL A 88 4.88 3.57 3.08
C VAL A 88 3.90 2.75 2.25
N VAL A 89 2.73 3.31 1.97
CA VAL A 89 1.65 2.63 1.24
C VAL A 89 1.57 3.15 -0.18
N HIS A 90 1.87 2.28 -1.14
CA HIS A 90 1.78 2.59 -2.57
C HIS A 90 0.33 2.65 -3.02
N CYS A 91 -0.10 3.80 -3.54
CA CYS A 91 -1.45 4.08 -4.01
C CYS A 91 -1.43 4.40 -5.52
N PRO A 92 -1.10 3.43 -6.40
CA PRO A 92 -0.74 3.73 -7.79
C PRO A 92 -1.88 4.34 -8.59
N THR A 93 -3.12 3.89 -8.41
CA THR A 93 -4.28 4.39 -9.15
C THR A 93 -4.59 5.85 -8.82
N SER A 94 -4.40 6.26 -7.58
CA SER A 94 -4.52 7.66 -7.14
C SER A 94 -3.35 8.50 -7.66
N ASN A 95 -2.13 8.04 -7.44
CA ASN A 95 -0.93 8.79 -7.82
C ASN A 95 -0.89 9.13 -9.31
N THR A 96 -1.32 8.19 -10.17
CA THR A 96 -1.36 8.40 -11.63
C THR A 96 -2.55 9.26 -12.04
N PHE A 97 -3.72 9.05 -11.44
CA PHE A 97 -4.93 9.82 -11.76
C PHE A 97 -4.79 11.30 -11.38
N LEU A 98 -4.23 11.59 -10.21
CA LEU A 98 -4.02 12.95 -9.72
C LEU A 98 -2.74 13.60 -10.29
N GLY A 99 -1.88 12.82 -10.98
CA GLY A 99 -0.61 13.32 -11.50
C GLY A 99 0.44 13.59 -10.42
N SER A 100 0.31 12.97 -9.25
CA SER A 100 1.22 13.17 -8.11
C SER A 100 2.65 12.68 -8.39
N GLY A 101 2.79 11.63 -9.23
CA GLY A 101 4.08 11.08 -9.66
C GLY A 101 4.19 9.57 -9.51
N LEU A 102 5.41 9.05 -9.68
CA LEU A 102 5.70 7.62 -9.65
C LEU A 102 6.51 7.25 -8.40
N MET A 103 5.92 6.53 -7.46
CA MET A 103 6.66 5.96 -6.34
C MET A 103 7.63 4.88 -6.84
N ARG A 104 8.88 4.93 -6.41
CA ARG A 104 9.94 4.00 -6.83
C ARG A 104 10.19 2.93 -5.76
N MET A 105 9.58 1.74 -5.92
CA MET A 105 9.72 0.65 -4.95
C MET A 105 11.18 0.18 -4.80
N SER A 106 11.96 0.12 -5.88
CA SER A 106 13.38 -0.25 -5.82
C SER A 106 14.20 0.71 -4.97
N TYR A 107 13.90 2.02 -5.03
CA TYR A 107 14.54 3.03 -4.18
C TYR A 107 14.17 2.87 -2.71
N MET A 108 12.89 2.55 -2.42
CA MET A 108 12.42 2.32 -1.05
C MET A 108 13.01 1.05 -0.41
N ARG A 109 13.25 0.01 -1.22
CA ARG A 109 13.71 -1.33 -0.75
C ARG A 109 15.21 -1.52 -0.81
N ARG A 110 16.00 -0.47 -0.82
CA ARG A 110 17.47 -0.59 -0.77
C ARG A 110 17.87 -1.38 0.47
N GLU A 111 18.83 -2.33 0.29
CA GLU A 111 19.27 -3.25 1.35
C GLU A 111 19.88 -2.53 2.55
N ASP A 112 20.53 -1.40 2.32
CA ASP A 112 21.16 -0.60 3.38
C ASP A 112 20.15 0.17 4.25
N ARG A 113 18.93 0.37 3.76
CA ARG A 113 17.84 1.04 4.49
C ARG A 113 16.46 0.67 3.93
N PRO A 114 15.98 -0.56 4.14
CA PRO A 114 14.72 -1.03 3.57
C PRO A 114 13.53 -0.36 4.24
N VAL A 115 12.76 0.41 3.49
CA VAL A 115 11.47 0.95 3.93
C VAL A 115 10.39 -0.12 3.72
N HIS A 116 9.56 -0.32 4.70
CA HIS A 116 8.39 -1.19 4.59
C HIS A 116 7.38 -0.63 3.59
N ILE A 117 6.87 -1.49 2.69
CA ILE A 117 5.91 -1.09 1.66
C ILE A 117 4.63 -1.91 1.83
N GLY A 118 3.49 -1.23 1.73
CA GLY A 118 2.17 -1.79 1.51
C GLY A 118 1.59 -1.30 0.17
N VAL A 119 0.42 -1.80 -0.22
CA VAL A 119 -0.31 -1.36 -1.41
C VAL A 119 -1.79 -1.15 -1.07
N ALA A 120 -2.39 -0.09 -1.60
CA ALA A 120 -3.79 0.25 -1.36
C ALA A 120 -4.44 0.91 -2.59
N THR A 121 -5.76 0.86 -2.63
CA THR A 121 -6.58 1.47 -3.69
C THR A 121 -6.65 2.98 -3.59
N ASP A 122 -6.63 3.51 -2.36
CA ASP A 122 -6.88 4.93 -2.08
C ASP A 122 -8.15 5.45 -2.79
N VAL A 123 -9.20 4.63 -2.77
CA VAL A 123 -10.45 4.95 -3.47
C VAL A 123 -11.04 6.27 -2.99
N GLY A 124 -11.35 7.14 -3.97
CA GLY A 124 -11.70 8.55 -3.74
C GLY A 124 -10.69 9.45 -4.46
N GLY A 125 -9.38 9.35 -4.18
CA GLY A 125 -8.30 9.77 -5.06
C GLY A 125 -7.98 8.69 -6.10
N GLY A 126 -7.98 7.43 -5.68
CA GLY A 126 -7.86 6.26 -6.57
C GLY A 126 -9.13 5.95 -7.33
N THR A 127 -8.98 5.35 -8.51
CA THR A 127 -10.03 5.20 -9.52
C THR A 127 -10.78 3.87 -9.46
N SER A 128 -10.44 2.96 -8.52
CA SER A 128 -11.04 1.62 -8.43
C SER A 128 -11.01 1.07 -7.01
N TYR A 129 -12.05 0.30 -6.64
CA TYR A 129 -12.06 -0.54 -5.44
C TYR A 129 -11.28 -1.85 -5.65
N SER A 130 -11.00 -2.24 -6.90
CA SER A 130 -10.38 -3.52 -7.24
C SER A 130 -8.91 -3.54 -6.90
N MET A 131 -8.49 -4.48 -6.03
CA MET A 131 -7.07 -4.75 -5.81
C MET A 131 -6.38 -5.31 -7.06
N LEU A 132 -7.07 -6.07 -7.92
CA LEU A 132 -6.49 -6.52 -9.19
C LEU A 132 -6.12 -5.32 -10.08
N ALA A 133 -7.01 -4.34 -10.22
CA ALA A 133 -6.71 -3.10 -10.94
C ALA A 133 -5.55 -2.34 -10.30
N THR A 134 -5.49 -2.30 -8.97
CA THR A 134 -4.38 -1.68 -8.23
C THR A 134 -3.05 -2.40 -8.48
N LEU A 135 -3.04 -3.73 -8.54
CA LEU A 135 -1.83 -4.51 -8.86
C LEU A 135 -1.39 -4.30 -10.32
N GLY A 136 -2.33 -4.22 -11.26
CA GLY A 136 -2.04 -3.89 -12.65
C GLY A 136 -1.41 -2.50 -12.80
N GLU A 137 -1.92 -1.51 -12.06
CA GLU A 137 -1.33 -0.16 -12.05
C GLU A 137 0.02 -0.15 -11.32
N THR A 138 0.17 -0.88 -10.20
CA THR A 138 1.47 -1.08 -9.55
C THR A 138 2.51 -1.58 -10.55
N TYR A 139 2.19 -2.63 -11.33
CA TYR A 139 3.11 -3.15 -12.35
C TYR A 139 3.54 -2.07 -13.34
N LYS A 140 2.58 -1.33 -13.93
CA LYS A 140 2.87 -0.28 -14.93
C LYS A 140 3.73 0.84 -14.35
N VAL A 141 3.39 1.32 -13.16
CA VAL A 141 4.16 2.37 -12.45
C VAL A 141 5.59 1.90 -12.20
N GLN A 142 5.77 0.66 -11.72
CA GLN A 142 7.11 0.16 -11.42
C GLN A 142 7.94 -0.09 -12.70
N MET A 143 7.31 -0.53 -13.79
CA MET A 143 7.99 -0.62 -15.11
C MET A 143 8.50 0.75 -15.58
N LEU A 144 7.69 1.81 -15.44
CA LEU A 144 8.11 3.19 -15.74
C LEU A 144 9.22 3.68 -14.81
N ALA A 145 9.25 3.21 -13.56
CA ALA A 145 10.28 3.50 -12.58
C ALA A 145 11.55 2.62 -12.72
N GLY A 146 11.63 1.77 -13.75
CA GLY A 146 12.78 0.92 -14.04
C GLY A 146 12.86 -0.37 -13.20
N TYR A 147 11.76 -0.80 -12.59
CA TYR A 147 11.66 -2.03 -11.80
C TYR A 147 10.55 -2.94 -12.35
N LYS A 148 10.83 -4.23 -12.48
CA LYS A 148 9.88 -5.23 -12.96
C LYS A 148 9.46 -6.17 -11.83
N PRO A 149 8.32 -5.92 -11.15
CA PRO A 149 7.81 -6.86 -10.16
C PRO A 149 7.31 -8.15 -10.83
N SER A 150 7.53 -9.31 -10.21
CA SER A 150 6.91 -10.56 -10.63
C SER A 150 5.43 -10.58 -10.25
N ALA A 151 4.65 -11.49 -10.90
CA ALA A 151 3.26 -11.67 -10.52
C ALA A 151 3.12 -12.14 -9.06
N PHE A 152 3.99 -13.03 -8.59
CA PHE A 152 4.01 -13.46 -7.20
C PHE A 152 4.25 -12.30 -6.23
N GLU A 153 5.16 -11.39 -6.57
CA GLU A 153 5.42 -10.21 -5.75
C GLU A 153 4.19 -9.29 -5.67
N LEU A 154 3.49 -9.06 -6.78
CA LEU A 154 2.27 -8.27 -6.81
C LEU A 154 1.20 -8.85 -5.86
N PHE A 155 0.92 -10.14 -5.95
CA PHE A 155 -0.06 -10.78 -5.08
C PHE A 155 0.42 -10.85 -3.62
N HIS A 156 1.72 -11.05 -3.39
CA HIS A 156 2.30 -11.01 -2.05
C HIS A 156 2.13 -9.64 -1.38
N LEU A 157 2.31 -8.55 -2.14
CA LEU A 157 2.04 -7.18 -1.67
C LEU A 157 0.61 -7.00 -1.18
N ALA A 158 -0.38 -7.48 -1.96
CA ALA A 158 -1.80 -7.30 -1.66
C ALA A 158 -2.32 -8.25 -0.56
N THR A 159 -1.57 -9.26 -0.17
CA THR A 159 -2.00 -10.29 0.78
C THR A 159 -1.11 -10.32 2.02
N ARG A 160 -0.14 -11.20 2.07
CA ARG A 160 0.73 -11.44 3.24
C ARG A 160 1.45 -10.18 3.68
N MET A 161 2.04 -9.44 2.76
CA MET A 161 2.82 -8.26 3.11
C MET A 161 1.93 -7.18 3.72
N ASN A 162 0.76 -6.89 3.16
CA ASN A 162 -0.19 -5.96 3.75
C ASN A 162 -0.64 -6.41 5.15
N ALA A 163 -0.93 -7.70 5.34
CA ALA A 163 -1.30 -8.24 6.65
C ALA A 163 -0.18 -8.06 7.68
N GLU A 164 1.07 -8.30 7.30
CA GLU A 164 2.25 -8.07 8.14
C GLU A 164 2.40 -6.58 8.51
N ARG A 165 2.18 -5.65 7.54
CA ARG A 165 2.28 -4.19 7.78
C ARG A 165 1.15 -3.67 8.67
N LEU A 166 0.01 -4.33 8.68
CA LEU A 166 -1.11 -4.06 9.59
C LEU A 166 -0.95 -4.73 10.97
N GLY A 167 0.11 -5.52 11.19
CA GLY A 167 0.35 -6.24 12.44
C GLY A 167 -0.55 -7.46 12.64
N ILE A 168 -1.34 -7.85 11.64
CA ILE A 168 -2.27 -8.99 11.70
C ILE A 168 -1.79 -10.20 10.86
N GLY A 169 -0.54 -10.20 10.43
CA GLY A 169 0.05 -11.29 9.62
C GLY A 169 0.08 -12.64 10.32
N HIS A 170 -0.07 -12.68 11.65
CA HIS A 170 -0.22 -13.91 12.43
C HIS A 170 -1.64 -14.50 12.34
N GLU A 171 -2.63 -13.72 11.95
CA GLU A 171 -4.05 -14.11 11.86
C GLU A 171 -4.49 -14.38 10.41
N VAL A 172 -4.05 -13.54 9.45
CA VAL A 172 -4.51 -13.55 8.06
C VAL A 172 -3.35 -13.32 7.08
N GLY A 173 -3.63 -13.28 5.78
CA GLY A 173 -2.69 -12.93 4.72
C GLY A 173 -1.96 -14.11 4.09
N SER A 174 -2.12 -15.33 4.63
CA SER A 174 -1.62 -16.57 4.04
C SER A 174 -2.53 -17.75 4.38
N LEU A 175 -2.42 -18.85 3.61
CA LEU A 175 -3.20 -20.09 3.81
C LEU A 175 -2.49 -21.08 4.76
N GLU A 176 -1.69 -20.57 5.69
CA GLU A 176 -1.00 -21.40 6.69
C GLU A 176 -1.97 -21.94 7.73
N SER A 177 -1.72 -23.17 8.21
CA SER A 177 -2.54 -23.77 9.27
C SER A 177 -2.47 -22.92 10.55
N GLY A 178 -3.62 -22.73 11.20
CA GLY A 178 -3.76 -21.93 12.42
C GLY A 178 -4.19 -20.48 12.18
N LYS A 179 -4.23 -20.01 10.93
CA LYS A 179 -4.77 -18.69 10.59
C LYS A 179 -6.25 -18.75 10.23
N TYR A 180 -6.92 -17.61 10.28
CA TYR A 180 -8.27 -17.49 9.76
C TYR A 180 -8.30 -17.77 8.25
N ALA A 181 -9.33 -18.47 7.81
CA ALA A 181 -9.57 -18.74 6.40
C ALA A 181 -10.23 -17.52 5.73
N ASP A 182 -9.45 -16.42 5.64
CA ASP A 182 -9.75 -15.23 4.85
C ASP A 182 -9.13 -15.41 3.48
N LEU A 183 -9.97 -15.69 2.49
CA LEU A 183 -9.50 -15.99 1.14
C LEU A 183 -10.45 -15.50 0.05
N VAL A 184 -9.88 -15.26 -1.12
CA VAL A 184 -10.62 -14.93 -2.34
C VAL A 184 -10.37 -16.02 -3.36
N VAL A 185 -11.44 -16.50 -4.00
CA VAL A 185 -11.35 -17.42 -5.14
C VAL A 185 -11.44 -16.60 -6.42
N LEU A 186 -10.42 -16.68 -7.25
CA LEU A 186 -10.34 -15.97 -8.53
C LEU A 186 -10.59 -16.95 -9.68
N ASP A 187 -11.42 -16.55 -10.63
CA ASP A 187 -11.71 -17.26 -11.87
C ASP A 187 -10.83 -16.71 -13.01
N PRO A 188 -9.82 -17.46 -13.48
CA PRO A 188 -8.96 -17.02 -14.56
C PRO A 188 -9.65 -17.02 -15.94
N CYS A 189 -10.88 -17.50 -16.02
CA CYS A 189 -11.70 -17.55 -17.23
C CYS A 189 -12.92 -16.61 -17.16
N ALA A 190 -12.98 -15.72 -16.21
CA ALA A 190 -14.13 -14.85 -15.93
C ALA A 190 -14.58 -13.97 -17.10
N THR A 191 -13.70 -13.68 -18.04
CA THR A 191 -13.99 -12.93 -19.26
C THR A 191 -13.43 -13.65 -20.48
N PRO A 192 -13.97 -13.40 -21.70
CA PRO A 192 -13.42 -14.03 -22.92
C PRO A 192 -11.91 -13.78 -23.12
N VAL A 193 -11.42 -12.59 -22.76
CA VAL A 193 -10.01 -12.24 -22.87
C VAL A 193 -9.17 -13.03 -21.86
N LEU A 194 -9.62 -13.14 -20.61
CA LEU A 194 -8.97 -13.96 -19.59
C LEU A 194 -8.96 -15.43 -19.96
N ALA A 195 -10.09 -15.96 -20.46
CA ALA A 195 -10.20 -17.37 -20.91
C ALA A 195 -9.19 -17.68 -22.03
N SER A 196 -9.17 -16.84 -23.09
CA SER A 196 -8.19 -17.01 -24.18
C SER A 196 -6.74 -16.91 -23.68
N ARG A 197 -6.47 -16.05 -22.72
CA ARG A 197 -5.14 -15.93 -22.11
C ARG A 197 -4.79 -17.15 -21.27
N HIS A 198 -5.76 -17.68 -20.52
CA HIS A 198 -5.59 -18.86 -19.67
C HIS A 198 -5.25 -20.11 -20.49
N GLU A 199 -5.88 -20.30 -21.67
CA GLU A 199 -5.63 -21.44 -22.57
C GLU A 199 -4.16 -21.57 -23.01
N ILE A 200 -3.44 -20.45 -23.11
CA ILE A 200 -2.03 -20.43 -23.53
C ILE A 200 -1.05 -20.21 -22.37
N SER A 201 -1.54 -20.09 -21.14
CA SER A 201 -0.69 -19.92 -19.95
C SER A 201 -0.06 -21.25 -19.55
N LEU A 202 1.27 -21.26 -19.38
CA LEU A 202 2.06 -22.47 -19.10
C LEU A 202 2.46 -22.57 -17.61
N SER A 203 2.20 -21.54 -16.82
CA SER A 203 2.59 -21.48 -15.41
C SER A 203 1.59 -20.72 -14.57
N LEU A 204 1.60 -20.96 -13.25
CA LEU A 204 0.82 -20.18 -12.29
C LEU A 204 1.20 -18.68 -12.34
N GLU A 205 2.47 -18.36 -12.54
CA GLU A 205 2.92 -16.96 -12.64
C GLU A 205 2.25 -16.24 -13.82
N GLU A 206 2.11 -16.88 -14.97
CA GLU A 206 1.41 -16.31 -16.13
C GLU A 206 -0.08 -16.13 -15.89
N VAL A 207 -0.73 -17.06 -15.18
CA VAL A 207 -2.13 -16.96 -14.79
C VAL A 207 -2.32 -15.77 -13.82
N LEU A 208 -1.50 -15.67 -12.78
CA LEU A 208 -1.54 -14.56 -11.83
C LEU A 208 -1.26 -13.21 -12.51
N PHE A 209 -0.28 -13.17 -13.40
CA PHE A 209 0.02 -11.96 -14.17
C PHE A 209 -1.17 -11.54 -15.02
N SER A 210 -1.83 -12.49 -15.70
CA SER A 210 -3.03 -12.21 -16.49
C SER A 210 -4.17 -11.65 -15.62
N LEU A 211 -4.38 -12.22 -14.43
CA LEU A 211 -5.36 -11.72 -13.47
C LEU A 211 -5.04 -10.29 -12.98
N ALA A 212 -3.76 -10.01 -12.71
CA ALA A 212 -3.34 -8.67 -12.27
C ALA A 212 -3.51 -7.61 -13.36
N ILE A 213 -3.31 -7.95 -14.64
CA ILE A 213 -3.34 -6.97 -15.74
C ILE A 213 -4.72 -6.84 -16.40
N LEU A 214 -5.46 -7.94 -16.49
CA LEU A 214 -6.73 -8.03 -17.22
C LEU A 214 -7.94 -8.29 -16.33
N GLY A 215 -7.70 -8.66 -15.06
CA GLY A 215 -8.75 -9.00 -14.12
C GLY A 215 -9.46 -7.76 -13.57
N ASP A 216 -10.75 -7.92 -13.31
CA ASP A 216 -11.61 -6.95 -12.65
C ASP A 216 -12.50 -7.66 -11.61
N ASP A 217 -13.57 -7.02 -11.15
CA ASP A 217 -14.52 -7.56 -10.17
C ASP A 217 -15.16 -8.89 -10.63
N ARG A 218 -15.31 -9.09 -11.95
CA ARG A 218 -15.84 -10.34 -12.52
C ARG A 218 -14.92 -11.53 -12.27
N ALA A 219 -13.64 -11.33 -12.04
CA ALA A 219 -12.70 -12.39 -11.71
C ALA A 219 -12.86 -12.91 -10.27
N VAL A 220 -13.55 -12.18 -9.39
CA VAL A 220 -13.82 -12.62 -8.02
C VAL A 220 -15.03 -13.56 -8.03
N SER A 221 -14.81 -14.87 -7.92
CA SER A 221 -15.90 -15.86 -7.91
C SER A 221 -16.45 -16.13 -6.51
N ALA A 222 -15.62 -16.06 -5.46
CA ALA A 222 -16.07 -16.14 -4.09
C ALA A 222 -15.12 -15.46 -3.11
N THR A 223 -15.65 -14.98 -1.98
CA THR A 223 -14.87 -14.43 -0.87
C THR A 223 -15.29 -15.11 0.44
N TYR A 224 -14.30 -15.47 1.24
CA TYR A 224 -14.48 -16.06 2.55
C TYR A 224 -13.83 -15.20 3.62
N ILE A 225 -14.53 -15.04 4.76
CA ILE A 225 -14.03 -14.37 5.97
C ILE A 225 -14.22 -15.34 7.14
N ALA A 226 -13.13 -15.66 7.84
CA ALA A 226 -13.09 -16.65 8.91
C ALA A 226 -13.76 -17.99 8.51
N GLY A 227 -13.51 -18.45 7.29
CA GLY A 227 -14.08 -19.67 6.71
C GLY A 227 -15.54 -19.59 6.26
N ARG A 228 -16.22 -18.46 6.50
CA ARG A 228 -17.59 -18.24 6.05
C ARG A 228 -17.63 -17.57 4.69
N LYS A 229 -18.30 -18.18 3.72
CA LYS A 229 -18.52 -17.54 2.41
C LYS A 229 -19.43 -16.31 2.57
N VAL A 230 -18.90 -15.14 2.19
CA VAL A 230 -19.59 -13.84 2.31
C VAL A 230 -19.97 -13.26 0.95
N HIS A 231 -19.36 -13.78 -0.11
CA HIS A 231 -19.68 -13.41 -1.50
C HIS A 231 -19.53 -14.63 -2.41
N GLU A 232 -20.39 -14.73 -3.39
CA GLU A 232 -20.37 -15.69 -4.51
C GLU A 232 -20.99 -15.04 -5.74
N ARG A 233 -20.34 -15.16 -6.88
CA ARG A 233 -20.84 -14.69 -8.18
C ARG A 233 -21.71 -15.78 -8.83
#